data_1f7e7f1f850c498d02b59ee0587a8585
#
_entry.id   1f7e7f1f850c498d02b59ee0587a8585
#
_cell.length_a   1.000
_cell.length_b   1.000
_cell.length_c   1.000
_cell.angle_alpha   90.00
_cell.angle_beta   90.00
_cell.angle_gamma   90.00
#
_symmetry.space_group_name_H-M   'P 1'
#
loop_
_entity.id
_entity.type
_entity.pdbx_description
1 polymer ?
#
loop_
_entity_poly.entity_id
_entity_poly.type
_entity_poly.pdbx_seq_one_letter_code
_entity_poly.pdbx_strand_id
1 'polypeptide(L)'
;NSRDAYLEYWPGDEWVDNLIWAYSPDMIHLNSRDAYLEYWPGDEWVDILGLDAYDRNGADYDHKGLQMIRLMKNIAYTKNKPLALTETGLENNNPEDSDYYNKKWWTSMLYKIIENEPVSFVLLWRNGDFPANGGHYFSAFRGCYSEKDFLDFSRKDKVLFEDDLPDMYKPLK
;
A
#
# COMPACT_ATOMS: atom_id res chain seq x y z
N ASN A 1 -20.09 -8.33 16.24
CA ASN A 1 -19.12 -8.34 15.18
C ASN A 1 -19.18 -7.11 14.37
N SER A 2 -18.44 -6.00 14.53
CA SER A 2 -19.40 -5.30 14.59
C SER A 2 -19.17 -3.84 14.71
N ARG A 3 -19.91 -3.15 13.91
CA ARG A 3 -20.24 -1.74 13.95
C ARG A 3 -20.32 -1.19 15.38
N ASP A 4 -21.00 -1.92 16.27
CA ASP A 4 -21.20 -1.51 17.67
C ASP A 4 -19.90 -1.57 18.50
N ALA A 5 -18.97 -2.49 18.21
CA ALA A 5 -17.68 -2.56 18.90
C ALA A 5 -16.73 -1.44 18.48
N TYR A 6 -16.83 -0.89 17.24
CA TYR A 6 -16.10 0.28 16.83
C TYR A 6 -16.63 1.56 17.47
N LEU A 7 -17.94 1.65 17.65
CA LEU A 7 -18.60 2.79 18.31
C LEU A 7 -18.33 2.83 19.81
N GLU A 8 -18.10 1.69 20.46
CA GLU A 8 -17.82 1.59 21.90
C GLU A 8 -16.47 2.21 22.31
N TYR A 9 -15.51 2.30 21.36
CA TYR A 9 -14.20 2.90 21.58
C TYR A 9 -14.07 4.34 21.05
N TRP A 10 -15.12 4.89 20.45
CA TRP A 10 -15.10 6.24 19.91
C TRP A 10 -15.54 7.28 20.96
N PRO A 11 -14.70 8.24 21.32
CA PRO A 11 -15.04 9.21 22.35
C PRO A 11 -15.91 10.34 21.81
N GLY A 12 -17.19 10.10 21.63
CA GLY A 12 -18.17 11.15 21.37
C GLY A 12 -18.94 11.06 20.06
N ASP A 13 -20.10 11.67 20.01
CA ASP A 13 -21.05 11.73 18.90
C ASP A 13 -20.61 12.71 17.79
N GLU A 14 -19.42 13.31 17.90
CA GLU A 14 -18.89 14.23 16.90
C GLU A 14 -18.01 13.47 15.91
N TRP A 15 -18.45 13.39 14.66
CA TRP A 15 -17.70 12.92 13.54
C TRP A 15 -16.44 13.75 13.34
N VAL A 16 -15.30 13.09 13.13
CA VAL A 16 -14.08 13.77 12.71
C VAL A 16 -14.18 13.96 11.20
N ASP A 17 -14.77 15.07 10.78
CA ASP A 17 -15.04 15.38 9.36
C ASP A 17 -13.77 15.61 8.52
N ASN A 18 -12.59 15.62 9.15
CA ASN A 18 -11.31 15.89 8.50
C ASN A 18 -10.43 14.64 8.33
N LEU A 19 -10.97 13.44 8.51
CA LEU A 19 -10.28 12.18 8.24
C LEU A 19 -10.79 11.54 6.95
N ILE A 20 -9.89 10.87 6.25
CA ILE A 20 -10.17 10.00 5.12
C ILE A 20 -9.94 8.56 5.57
N TRP A 21 -10.98 7.75 5.47
CA TRP A 21 -10.97 6.39 5.98
C TRP A 21 -10.65 5.38 4.89
N ALA A 22 -9.61 4.57 5.10
CA ALA A 22 -9.25 3.48 4.22
C ALA A 22 -9.62 2.12 4.82
N TYR A 23 -10.25 1.27 4.02
CA TYR A 23 -10.43 -0.15 4.33
C TYR A 23 -9.28 -0.93 3.70
N SER A 24 -8.43 -1.55 4.51
CA SER A 24 -7.15 -2.11 4.08
C SER A 24 -6.88 -3.51 4.61
N PRO A 25 -7.46 -4.54 3.97
CA PRO A 25 -7.16 -5.93 4.33
C PRO A 25 -5.80 -6.39 3.78
N ASP A 26 -5.17 -7.34 4.49
CA ASP A 26 -3.92 -7.98 4.07
C ASP A 26 -4.15 -8.94 2.87
N MET A 27 -3.31 -8.82 1.86
CA MET A 27 -3.33 -9.62 0.63
C MET A 27 -3.25 -11.13 0.87
N ILE A 28 -2.66 -11.58 1.97
CA ILE A 28 -2.40 -13.02 2.22
C ILE A 28 -3.69 -13.82 2.20
N HIS A 29 -4.76 -13.27 2.74
CA HIS A 29 -6.05 -13.95 2.88
C HIS A 29 -7.03 -13.67 1.75
N LEU A 30 -6.65 -12.86 0.77
CA LEU A 30 -7.54 -12.41 -0.29
C LEU A 30 -7.38 -13.24 -1.55
N ASN A 31 -8.49 -13.71 -2.11
CA ASN A 31 -8.55 -14.45 -3.37
C ASN A 31 -9.81 -14.15 -4.20
N SER A 32 -10.74 -13.39 -3.67
CA SER A 32 -12.02 -13.09 -4.32
C SER A 32 -12.60 -11.76 -3.84
N ARG A 33 -13.61 -11.28 -4.55
CA ARG A 33 -14.40 -10.11 -4.17
C ARG A 33 -15.04 -10.30 -2.79
N ASP A 34 -15.60 -11.47 -2.53
CA ASP A 34 -16.30 -11.74 -1.30
C ASP A 34 -15.32 -11.80 -0.12
N ALA A 35 -14.13 -12.37 -0.30
CA ALA A 35 -13.08 -12.32 0.71
C ALA A 35 -12.60 -10.90 0.98
N TYR A 36 -12.47 -10.05 -0.05
CA TYR A 36 -12.10 -8.64 0.13
C TYR A 36 -13.17 -7.87 0.92
N LEU A 37 -14.44 -8.16 0.69
CA LEU A 37 -15.57 -7.46 1.31
C LEU A 37 -16.10 -8.14 2.60
N GLU A 38 -15.47 -9.20 3.09
CA GLU A 38 -15.97 -9.96 4.24
C GLU A 38 -16.20 -9.09 5.47
N TYR A 39 -15.30 -8.12 5.72
CA TYR A 39 -15.39 -7.19 6.85
C TYR A 39 -15.69 -5.75 6.41
N TRP A 40 -16.26 -5.58 5.21
CA TRP A 40 -16.61 -4.26 4.70
C TRP A 40 -17.66 -3.58 5.57
N PRO A 41 -17.38 -2.41 6.17
CA PRO A 41 -18.29 -1.78 7.13
C PRO A 41 -19.49 -1.10 6.49
N GLY A 42 -19.43 -0.81 5.21
CA GLY A 42 -20.45 -0.05 4.47
C GLY A 42 -19.82 1.08 3.62
N ASP A 43 -20.48 1.45 2.52
CA ASP A 43 -19.95 2.45 1.59
C ASP A 43 -19.87 3.84 2.22
N GLU A 44 -20.71 4.13 3.17
CA GLU A 44 -20.75 5.39 3.90
C GLU A 44 -19.57 5.58 4.88
N TRP A 45 -18.84 4.51 5.21
CA TRP A 45 -17.78 4.50 6.22
C TRP A 45 -16.36 4.42 5.64
N VAL A 46 -16.25 4.25 4.35
CA VAL A 46 -14.95 4.05 3.69
C VAL A 46 -14.80 5.03 2.54
N ASP A 47 -13.71 5.76 2.51
CA ASP A 47 -13.36 6.68 1.43
C ASP A 47 -12.43 6.03 0.41
N ILE A 48 -11.52 5.17 0.85
CA ILE A 48 -10.48 4.56 0.01
C ILE A 48 -10.50 3.03 0.17
N LEU A 49 -10.44 2.31 -0.95
CA LEU A 49 -10.17 0.88 -0.97
C LEU A 49 -8.65 0.68 -0.89
N GLY A 50 -8.18 0.09 0.18
CA GLY A 50 -6.78 -0.18 0.45
C GLY A 50 -6.43 -1.66 0.31
N LEU A 51 -5.15 -1.92 0.14
CA LEU A 51 -4.56 -3.25 0.17
C LEU A 51 -3.22 -3.18 0.90
N ASP A 52 -3.04 -4.05 1.87
CA ASP A 52 -1.74 -4.29 2.49
C ASP A 52 -1.08 -5.47 1.80
N ALA A 53 0.04 -5.23 1.15
CA ALA A 53 0.70 -6.23 0.32
C ALA A 53 2.21 -6.19 0.52
N TYR A 54 2.77 -7.21 1.16
CA TYR A 54 4.19 -7.32 1.43
C TYR A 54 4.84 -8.45 0.65
N ASP A 55 6.01 -8.18 0.08
CA ASP A 55 6.88 -9.22 -0.47
C ASP A 55 7.78 -9.78 0.64
N ARG A 56 7.39 -10.93 1.16
CA ARG A 56 8.07 -11.58 2.29
C ARG A 56 9.08 -12.64 1.86
N ASN A 57 8.96 -13.16 0.64
CA ASN A 57 9.80 -14.26 0.16
C ASN A 57 9.99 -14.31 -1.36
N GLY A 58 9.64 -13.25 -2.06
CA GLY A 58 9.79 -13.13 -3.52
C GLY A 58 8.85 -14.01 -4.34
N ALA A 59 8.00 -14.83 -3.71
CA ALA A 59 7.12 -15.75 -4.41
C ALA A 59 5.79 -15.07 -4.76
N ASP A 60 5.56 -14.90 -6.07
CA ASP A 60 4.28 -14.48 -6.65
C ASP A 60 3.73 -13.09 -6.19
N TYR A 61 4.57 -12.26 -5.57
CA TYR A 61 4.14 -10.94 -5.12
C TYR A 61 3.57 -10.10 -6.27
N ASP A 62 4.28 -10.03 -7.40
CA ASP A 62 3.86 -9.24 -8.56
C ASP A 62 2.57 -9.80 -9.19
N HIS A 63 2.45 -11.12 -9.33
CA HIS A 63 1.26 -11.76 -9.89
C HIS A 63 0.06 -11.62 -8.97
N LYS A 64 0.21 -11.95 -7.70
CA LYS A 64 -0.88 -11.87 -6.72
C LYS A 64 -1.29 -10.42 -6.46
N GLY A 65 -0.33 -9.50 -6.30
CA GLY A 65 -0.59 -8.09 -6.12
C GLY A 65 -1.34 -7.49 -7.30
N LEU A 66 -0.90 -7.77 -8.54
CA LEU A 66 -1.59 -7.30 -9.73
C LEU A 66 -3.01 -7.88 -9.86
N GLN A 67 -3.19 -9.17 -9.55
CA GLN A 67 -4.50 -9.81 -9.54
C GLN A 67 -5.44 -9.12 -8.53
N MET A 68 -4.95 -8.81 -7.34
CA MET A 68 -5.74 -8.15 -6.30
C MET A 68 -6.07 -6.70 -6.66
N ILE A 69 -5.11 -5.93 -7.17
CA ILE A 69 -5.38 -4.56 -7.64
C ILE A 69 -6.44 -4.54 -8.75
N ARG A 70 -6.41 -5.48 -9.69
CA ARG A 70 -7.42 -5.59 -10.73
C ARG A 70 -8.79 -5.98 -10.20
N LEU A 71 -8.85 -6.85 -9.21
CA LEU A 71 -10.09 -7.18 -8.52
C LEU A 71 -10.64 -5.95 -7.79
N MET A 72 -9.81 -5.24 -7.04
CA MET A 72 -10.18 -4.02 -6.32
C MET A 72 -10.61 -2.90 -7.26
N LYS A 73 -9.98 -2.75 -8.42
CA LYS A 73 -10.38 -1.78 -9.46
C LYS A 73 -11.85 -1.93 -9.84
N ASN A 74 -12.33 -3.17 -10.02
CA ASN A 74 -13.74 -3.42 -10.33
C ASN A 74 -14.65 -3.05 -9.16
N ILE A 75 -14.24 -3.31 -7.93
CA ILE A 75 -14.98 -2.92 -6.72
C ILE A 75 -14.98 -1.40 -6.58
N ALA A 76 -13.82 -0.77 -6.72
CA ALA A 76 -13.62 0.67 -6.64
C ALA A 76 -14.51 1.42 -7.66
N TYR A 77 -14.53 0.93 -8.90
CA TYR A 77 -15.40 1.48 -9.93
C TYR A 77 -16.87 1.41 -9.55
N THR A 78 -17.35 0.26 -9.07
CA THR A 78 -18.78 0.09 -8.68
C THR A 78 -19.17 0.91 -7.47
N LYS A 79 -18.21 1.18 -6.56
CA LYS A 79 -18.42 1.96 -5.35
C LYS A 79 -18.07 3.45 -5.51
N ASN A 80 -17.56 3.84 -6.69
CA ASN A 80 -17.08 5.20 -6.98
C ASN A 80 -16.08 5.71 -5.93
N LYS A 81 -15.08 4.88 -5.62
CA LYS A 81 -14.03 5.19 -4.63
C LYS A 81 -12.65 4.97 -5.21
N PRO A 82 -11.64 5.75 -4.81
CA PRO A 82 -10.25 5.49 -5.18
C PRO A 82 -9.73 4.20 -4.56
N LEU A 83 -8.69 3.63 -5.17
CA LEU A 83 -7.95 2.51 -4.61
C LEU A 83 -6.48 2.85 -4.39
N ALA A 84 -5.85 2.21 -3.41
CA ALA A 84 -4.46 2.44 -3.05
C ALA A 84 -3.76 1.16 -2.57
N LEU A 85 -2.44 1.12 -2.67
CA LEU A 85 -1.61 0.26 -1.83
C LEU A 85 -1.34 0.99 -0.52
N THR A 86 -2.15 0.70 0.47
CA THR A 86 -2.13 1.36 1.78
C THR A 86 -0.98 0.92 2.65
N GLU A 87 -0.42 -0.27 2.39
CA GLU A 87 0.87 -0.70 2.91
C GLU A 87 1.56 -1.63 1.91
N THR A 88 2.85 -1.41 1.71
CA THR A 88 3.69 -2.34 0.94
C THR A 88 5.16 -2.22 1.34
N GLY A 89 5.96 -3.16 0.91
CA GLY A 89 7.39 -3.14 1.10
C GLY A 89 8.06 -4.46 0.74
N LEU A 90 9.37 -4.37 0.51
CA LEU A 90 10.25 -5.50 0.35
C LEU A 90 10.81 -5.89 1.71
N GLU A 91 10.32 -6.98 2.30
CA GLU A 91 10.79 -7.45 3.59
C GLU A 91 12.30 -7.73 3.57
N ASN A 92 13.00 -7.39 4.66
CA ASN A 92 14.45 -7.55 4.78
C ASN A 92 15.29 -6.79 3.74
N ASN A 93 14.86 -5.62 3.31
CA ASN A 93 15.64 -4.72 2.45
C ASN A 93 16.92 -4.21 3.16
N ASN A 94 17.65 -5.13 3.77
CA ASN A 94 18.84 -4.90 4.61
C ASN A 94 20.11 -4.98 3.76
N PRO A 95 21.15 -4.15 4.01
CA PRO A 95 22.42 -4.19 3.27
C PRO A 95 23.18 -5.52 3.39
N GLU A 96 22.97 -6.26 4.46
CA GLU A 96 23.73 -7.50 4.74
C GLU A 96 23.13 -8.75 4.08
N ASP A 97 21.92 -8.69 3.54
CA ASP A 97 21.17 -9.86 3.05
C ASP A 97 21.02 -9.86 1.53
N SER A 98 22.17 -9.82 0.83
CA SER A 98 22.24 -9.62 -0.62
C SER A 98 21.73 -10.81 -1.48
N ASP A 99 21.57 -11.99 -0.89
CA ASP A 99 21.24 -13.22 -1.64
C ASP A 99 19.75 -13.55 -1.64
N TYR A 100 18.94 -12.89 -0.84
CA TYR A 100 17.58 -13.30 -0.55
C TYR A 100 16.53 -12.70 -1.49
N TYR A 101 16.80 -11.56 -2.14
CA TYR A 101 15.76 -10.82 -2.84
C TYR A 101 16.13 -10.31 -4.22
N ASN A 102 15.09 -10.10 -5.03
CA ASN A 102 15.17 -9.47 -6.33
C ASN A 102 15.66 -8.03 -6.20
N LYS A 103 16.92 -7.79 -6.54
CA LYS A 103 17.56 -6.45 -6.55
C LYS A 103 16.82 -5.43 -7.41
N LYS A 104 15.85 -5.88 -8.20
CA LYS A 104 15.00 -5.06 -9.06
C LYS A 104 13.53 -5.05 -8.60
N TRP A 105 13.29 -5.24 -7.32
CA TRP A 105 11.93 -5.31 -6.78
C TRP A 105 11.09 -4.07 -7.11
N TRP A 106 11.66 -2.88 -7.03
CA TRP A 106 10.97 -1.63 -7.29
C TRP A 106 10.49 -1.51 -8.73
N THR A 107 11.38 -1.80 -9.68
CA THR A 107 11.08 -1.65 -11.11
C THR A 107 10.40 -2.87 -11.71
N SER A 108 10.72 -4.09 -11.25
CA SER A 108 10.24 -5.32 -11.87
C SER A 108 9.06 -5.98 -11.14
N MET A 109 8.76 -5.57 -9.92
CA MET A 109 7.63 -6.10 -9.15
C MET A 109 6.62 -5.01 -8.78
N LEU A 110 6.99 -4.06 -7.91
CA LEU A 110 6.06 -3.02 -7.49
C LEU A 110 5.55 -2.19 -8.68
N TYR A 111 6.45 -1.71 -9.55
CA TYR A 111 6.03 -0.89 -10.69
C TYR A 111 5.08 -1.62 -11.63
N LYS A 112 5.26 -2.92 -11.87
CA LYS A 112 4.34 -3.73 -12.67
C LYS A 112 2.91 -3.78 -12.12
N ILE A 113 2.78 -3.74 -10.79
CA ILE A 113 1.46 -3.75 -10.13
C ILE A 113 0.72 -2.43 -10.39
N ILE A 114 1.46 -1.31 -10.41
CA ILE A 114 0.86 0.02 -10.39
C ILE A 114 0.86 0.73 -11.76
N GLU A 115 1.77 0.41 -12.67
CA GLU A 115 2.04 1.21 -13.89
C GLU A 115 0.83 1.41 -14.81
N ASN A 116 -0.07 0.42 -14.87
CA ASN A 116 -1.24 0.42 -15.76
C ASN A 116 -2.58 0.35 -15.00
N GLU A 117 -2.54 0.48 -13.68
CA GLU A 117 -3.72 0.40 -12.84
C GLU A 117 -3.99 1.77 -12.15
N PRO A 118 -5.23 2.10 -11.81
CA PRO A 118 -5.60 3.40 -11.26
C PRO A 118 -5.31 3.49 -9.74
N VAL A 119 -4.09 3.18 -9.35
CA VAL A 119 -3.64 3.29 -7.96
C VAL A 119 -3.39 4.75 -7.61
N SER A 120 -4.08 5.26 -6.60
CA SER A 120 -4.03 6.66 -6.20
C SER A 120 -2.74 7.01 -5.46
N PHE A 121 -2.29 6.12 -4.59
CA PHE A 121 -1.00 6.24 -3.92
C PHE A 121 -0.47 4.88 -3.46
N VAL A 122 0.80 4.86 -3.10
CA VAL A 122 1.49 3.72 -2.50
C VAL A 122 2.16 4.19 -1.22
N LEU A 123 1.85 3.55 -0.09
CA LEU A 123 2.53 3.79 1.16
C LEU A 123 3.54 2.67 1.41
N LEU A 124 4.80 3.06 1.51
CA LEU A 124 5.88 2.14 1.88
C LEU A 124 5.96 2.01 3.38
N TRP A 125 6.01 0.78 3.88
CA TRP A 125 6.13 0.57 5.31
C TRP A 125 7.48 1.03 5.83
N ARG A 126 7.51 1.37 7.10
CA ARG A 126 8.65 1.97 7.79
C ARG A 126 9.85 1.04 7.94
N ASN A 127 11.02 1.62 8.05
CA ASN A 127 12.21 0.98 8.57
C ASN A 127 12.31 1.21 10.08
N GLY A 128 12.88 0.26 10.80
CA GLY A 128 13.12 0.38 12.23
C GLY A 128 14.22 -0.57 12.67
N ASP A 129 15.06 -0.13 13.58
CA ASP A 129 16.05 -0.97 14.22
C ASP A 129 15.42 -1.61 15.47
N PHE A 130 15.12 -2.90 15.36
CA PHE A 130 14.61 -3.70 16.46
C PHE A 130 15.62 -4.80 16.79
N PRO A 131 16.53 -4.58 17.76
CA PRO A 131 17.63 -5.50 18.02
C PRO A 131 17.21 -6.96 18.26
N ALA A 132 16.00 -7.17 18.80
CA ALA A 132 15.48 -8.51 19.07
C ALA A 132 15.15 -9.31 17.78
N ASN A 133 14.95 -8.62 16.63
CA ASN A 133 14.48 -9.24 15.38
C ASN A 133 15.43 -9.01 14.20
N GLY A 134 16.66 -8.54 14.46
CA GLY A 134 17.63 -8.29 13.38
C GLY A 134 17.34 -7.06 12.49
N GLY A 135 16.43 -6.18 12.93
CA GLY A 135 16.00 -5.03 12.16
C GLY A 135 14.66 -5.27 11.43
N HIS A 136 14.11 -4.19 10.88
CA HIS A 136 12.81 -4.20 10.20
C HIS A 136 12.87 -3.21 9.04
N TYR A 137 13.14 -3.69 7.84
CA TYR A 137 13.47 -2.87 6.69
C TYR A 137 12.56 -3.22 5.52
N PHE A 138 11.66 -2.30 5.16
CA PHE A 138 10.73 -2.45 4.04
C PHE A 138 10.90 -1.37 2.97
N SER A 139 11.33 -0.18 3.37
CA SER A 139 11.57 0.93 2.45
C SER A 139 13.01 1.02 2.02
N ALA A 140 13.27 1.62 0.86
CA ALA A 140 14.61 1.93 0.42
C ALA A 140 15.27 2.98 1.32
N PHE A 141 16.56 2.85 1.55
CA PHE A 141 17.39 3.81 2.24
C PHE A 141 18.80 3.80 1.64
N ARG A 142 19.58 4.83 1.94
CA ARG A 142 20.95 4.93 1.42
C ARG A 142 21.81 3.75 1.91
N GLY A 143 22.39 3.00 0.96
CA GLY A 143 23.22 1.84 1.23
C GLY A 143 22.46 0.51 1.28
N CYS A 144 21.12 0.49 1.15
CA CYS A 144 20.41 -0.79 0.99
C CYS A 144 20.74 -1.43 -0.37
N TYR A 145 20.63 -2.75 -0.45
CA TYR A 145 21.01 -3.48 -1.66
C TYR A 145 20.13 -3.16 -2.88
N SER A 146 18.93 -2.64 -2.67
CA SER A 146 18.01 -2.24 -3.73
C SER A 146 18.04 -0.73 -4.06
N GLU A 147 18.95 0.05 -3.46
CA GLU A 147 19.03 1.50 -3.63
C GLU A 147 19.04 1.94 -5.11
N LYS A 148 19.88 1.29 -5.91
CA LYS A 148 19.98 1.63 -7.33
C LYS A 148 18.67 1.43 -8.08
N ASP A 149 17.98 0.33 -7.82
CA ASP A 149 16.69 0.03 -8.45
C ASP A 149 15.59 0.98 -7.97
N PHE A 150 15.63 1.40 -6.70
CA PHE A 150 14.74 2.44 -6.18
C PHE A 150 14.96 3.77 -6.90
N LEU A 151 16.21 4.18 -7.14
CA LEU A 151 16.51 5.38 -7.91
C LEU A 151 16.03 5.28 -9.36
N ASP A 152 16.08 4.10 -9.97
CA ASP A 152 15.53 3.86 -11.30
C ASP A 152 13.99 3.87 -11.29
N PHE A 153 13.38 3.36 -10.23
CA PHE A 153 11.92 3.43 -10.00
C PHE A 153 11.45 4.88 -9.80
N SER A 154 12.16 5.67 -9.00
CA SER A 154 11.79 7.06 -8.70
C SER A 154 11.77 7.98 -9.92
N ARG A 155 12.41 7.58 -11.03
CA ARG A 155 12.43 8.33 -12.30
C ARG A 155 11.37 7.90 -13.30
N LYS A 156 10.48 6.97 -12.92
CA LYS A 156 9.39 6.54 -13.79
C LYS A 156 8.32 7.62 -13.88
N ASP A 157 7.78 7.86 -15.06
CA ASP A 157 6.85 8.95 -15.36
C ASP A 157 5.59 8.98 -14.47
N LYS A 158 5.20 7.82 -13.90
CA LYS A 158 4.02 7.70 -13.05
C LYS A 158 4.34 7.67 -11.55
N VAL A 159 5.60 7.79 -11.19
CA VAL A 159 6.03 7.82 -9.79
C VAL A 159 6.29 9.27 -9.43
N LEU A 160 5.49 9.78 -8.52
CA LEU A 160 5.58 11.14 -8.00
C LEU A 160 5.83 11.08 -6.49
N PHE A 161 6.71 11.92 -6.02
CA PHE A 161 6.95 12.18 -4.61
C PHE A 161 6.41 13.56 -4.24
N GLU A 162 6.44 13.91 -2.96
CA GLU A 162 5.90 15.16 -2.45
C GLU A 162 6.44 16.39 -3.21
N ASP A 163 7.74 16.41 -3.49
CA ASP A 163 8.39 17.52 -4.22
C ASP A 163 7.93 17.66 -5.68
N ASP A 164 7.36 16.61 -6.25
CA ASP A 164 6.84 16.61 -7.63
C ASP A 164 5.37 17.08 -7.69
N LEU A 165 4.71 17.18 -6.55
CA LEU A 165 3.30 17.54 -6.48
C LEU A 165 3.12 19.07 -6.42
N PRO A 166 2.05 19.61 -7.04
CA PRO A 166 1.69 21.00 -6.83
C PRO A 166 1.30 21.21 -5.37
N ASP A 167 1.40 22.46 -4.91
CA ASP A 167 0.90 22.81 -3.57
C ASP A 167 -0.62 22.59 -3.49
N MET A 168 -1.00 21.41 -2.97
CA MET A 168 -2.39 20.94 -2.89
C MET A 168 -3.24 21.74 -1.89
N TYR A 169 -2.61 22.56 -1.05
CA TYR A 169 -3.30 23.41 -0.08
C TYR A 169 -3.60 24.82 -0.61
N LYS A 170 -3.10 25.15 -1.78
CA LYS A 170 -3.47 26.41 -2.44
C LYS A 170 -4.77 26.24 -3.24
N PRO A 171 -5.71 27.20 -3.14
CA PRO A 171 -6.90 27.20 -3.99
C PRO A 171 -6.48 27.12 -5.47
N LEU A 172 -7.14 26.26 -6.24
CA LEU A 172 -7.02 26.28 -7.70
C LEU A 172 -7.48 27.65 -8.19
N LYS A 173 -6.61 28.34 -8.91
CA LYS A 173 -6.93 29.66 -9.50
C LYS A 173 -7.88 29.51 -10.66
#